data_6e0593a6d23514042fa6d9dd9e667d6c
#
_entry.id   6e0593a6d23514042fa6d9dd9e667d6c
#
_cell.length_a   1.000
_cell.length_b   1.000
_cell.length_c   1.000
_cell.angle_alpha   90.00
_cell.angle_beta   90.00
_cell.angle_gamma   90.00
#
_symmetry.space_group_name_H-M   'P 1'
#
loop_
_entity.id
_entity.type
_entity.pdbx_description
1 polymer ?
#
loop_
_entity_poly.entity_id
_entity_poly.type
_entity_poly.pdbx_seq_one_letter_code
_entity_poly.pdbx_strand_id
1 'polypeptide(L)'
;WISGSLLNIYFLITLVIAYGRAKEINALYATVNKMESIFNRYSKLMQCVEEDNFQSEELKEISGQLANEKELASHAIKRLSSYIGGLDQRFSLAGIIFNLFYLRDTRHAILLERWIQTYSDKLPLWFDALARFDALNSLGGFAFNHPEYIYPEIADTYFQMEGKALG
;
A
#
# COMPACT_ATOMS: atom_id res chain seq x y z
N TRP A 1 -45.78 7.12 17.20
CA TRP A 1 -45.38 8.53 17.35
C TRP A 1 -43.95 8.65 17.96
N ILE A 2 -43.62 7.91 18.99
CA ILE A 2 -42.31 7.93 19.67
C ILE A 2 -41.21 7.47 18.70
N SER A 3 -41.48 6.49 17.84
CA SER A 3 -40.51 5.95 16.87
C SER A 3 -40.05 7.00 15.82
N GLY A 4 -40.97 7.86 15.35
CA GLY A 4 -40.63 8.90 14.37
C GLY A 4 -39.72 10.03 14.97
N SER A 5 -39.99 10.42 16.21
CA SER A 5 -39.19 11.43 16.91
C SER A 5 -37.76 10.93 17.18
N LEU A 6 -37.57 9.67 17.57
CA LEU A 6 -36.24 9.08 17.79
C LEU A 6 -35.45 9.00 16.48
N LEU A 7 -36.11 8.67 15.39
CA LEU A 7 -35.50 8.64 14.04
C LEU A 7 -35.03 10.04 13.61
N ASN A 8 -35.85 11.06 13.82
CA ASN A 8 -35.49 12.44 13.51
C ASN A 8 -34.30 12.94 14.36
N ILE A 9 -34.26 12.60 15.64
CA ILE A 9 -33.15 12.94 16.54
C ILE A 9 -31.87 12.24 16.07
N TYR A 10 -31.93 10.95 15.71
CA TYR A 10 -30.80 10.22 15.16
C TYR A 10 -30.25 10.89 13.90
N PHE A 11 -31.12 11.25 12.93
CA PHE A 11 -30.72 11.94 11.71
C PHE A 11 -30.08 13.31 11.99
N LEU A 12 -30.61 14.05 12.95
CA LEU A 12 -30.08 15.36 13.30
C LEU A 12 -28.69 15.23 13.90
N ILE A 13 -28.47 14.26 14.79
CA ILE A 13 -27.16 13.98 15.38
C ILE A 13 -26.15 13.54 14.31
N THR A 14 -26.51 12.62 13.42
CA THR A 14 -25.64 12.17 12.34
C THR A 14 -25.28 13.30 11.37
N LEU A 15 -26.21 14.18 11.06
CA LEU A 15 -26.00 15.36 10.22
C LEU A 15 -25.01 16.34 10.87
N VAL A 16 -25.15 16.61 12.15
CA VAL A 16 -24.24 17.50 12.89
C VAL A 16 -22.82 16.94 12.94
N ILE A 17 -22.69 15.62 13.20
CA ILE A 17 -21.37 14.95 13.21
C ILE A 17 -20.74 14.98 11.81
N ALA A 18 -21.51 14.63 10.77
CA ALA A 18 -21.05 14.62 9.39
C ALA A 18 -20.58 16.01 8.93
N TYR A 19 -21.36 17.04 9.25
CA TYR A 19 -21.04 18.43 8.90
C TYR A 19 -19.79 18.93 9.67
N GLY A 20 -19.71 18.66 10.96
CA GLY A 20 -18.59 19.09 11.80
C GLY A 20 -17.24 18.51 11.35
N ARG A 21 -17.25 17.27 10.82
CA ARG A 21 -16.03 16.60 10.36
C ARG A 21 -15.79 16.71 8.85
N ALA A 22 -16.71 17.30 8.10
CA ALA A 22 -16.61 17.38 6.64
C ALA A 22 -15.33 18.08 6.17
N LYS A 23 -14.90 19.12 6.86
CA LYS A 23 -13.67 19.87 6.50
C LYS A 23 -12.41 19.01 6.65
N GLU A 24 -12.28 18.29 7.76
CA GLU A 24 -11.14 17.41 8.03
C GLU A 24 -11.09 16.25 7.04
N ILE A 25 -12.25 15.62 6.81
CA ILE A 25 -12.38 14.51 5.84
C ILE A 25 -12.10 14.99 4.40
N ASN A 26 -12.53 16.21 4.03
CA ASN A 26 -12.23 16.78 2.73
C ASN A 26 -10.74 17.03 2.51
N ALA A 27 -10.05 17.55 3.53
CA ALA A 27 -8.61 17.78 3.48
C ALA A 27 -7.84 16.46 3.34
N LEU A 28 -8.23 15.45 4.12
CA LEU A 28 -7.66 14.11 4.05
C LEU A 28 -7.88 13.50 2.65
N TYR A 29 -9.11 13.56 2.15
CA TYR A 29 -9.45 13.07 0.82
C TYR A 29 -8.64 13.73 -0.29
N ALA A 30 -8.51 15.06 -0.28
CA ALA A 30 -7.73 15.78 -1.28
C ALA A 30 -6.26 15.33 -1.35
N THR A 31 -5.73 14.87 -0.21
CA THR A 31 -4.35 14.37 -0.12
C THR A 31 -4.21 12.94 -0.65
N VAL A 32 -5.19 12.07 -0.43
CA VAL A 32 -5.03 10.63 -0.66
C VAL A 32 -5.83 10.06 -1.84
N ASN A 33 -6.73 10.81 -2.45
CA ASN A 33 -7.67 10.32 -3.48
C ASN A 33 -6.99 9.67 -4.70
N LYS A 34 -5.80 10.16 -5.10
CA LYS A 34 -5.05 9.62 -6.24
C LYS A 34 -4.23 8.37 -5.89
N MET A 35 -4.12 8.05 -4.61
CA MET A 35 -3.23 6.99 -4.12
C MET A 35 -3.89 5.61 -4.06
N GLU A 36 -5.22 5.52 -4.13
CA GLU A 36 -5.94 4.23 -4.05
C GLU A 36 -5.43 3.23 -5.08
N SER A 37 -5.43 3.60 -6.35
CA SER A 37 -4.99 2.72 -7.44
C SER A 37 -3.51 2.36 -7.35
N ILE A 38 -2.68 3.28 -6.86
CA ILE A 38 -1.25 3.09 -6.66
C ILE A 38 -1.03 2.04 -5.57
N PHE A 39 -1.63 2.21 -4.40
CA PHE A 39 -1.50 1.24 -3.30
C PHE A 39 -2.09 -0.12 -3.65
N ASN A 40 -3.17 -0.17 -4.42
CA ASN A 40 -3.72 -1.44 -4.91
C ASN A 40 -2.75 -2.18 -5.84
N ARG A 41 -1.97 -1.47 -6.66
CA ARG A 41 -0.90 -2.08 -7.49
C ARG A 41 0.26 -2.58 -6.62
N TYR A 42 0.73 -1.76 -5.68
CA TYR A 42 1.79 -2.17 -4.75
C TYR A 42 1.40 -3.37 -3.91
N SER A 43 0.15 -3.45 -3.43
CA SER A 43 -0.29 -4.63 -2.70
C SER A 43 -0.20 -5.91 -3.52
N LYS A 44 -0.51 -5.86 -4.82
CA LYS A 44 -0.37 -7.00 -5.72
C LYS A 44 1.09 -7.37 -5.99
N LEU A 45 1.96 -6.38 -6.16
CA LEU A 45 3.39 -6.63 -6.33
C LEU A 45 4.00 -7.27 -5.08
N MET A 46 3.68 -6.74 -3.89
CA MET A 46 4.11 -7.32 -2.62
C MET A 46 3.59 -8.75 -2.46
N GLN A 47 2.33 -8.99 -2.81
CA GLN A 47 1.74 -10.33 -2.77
C GLN A 47 2.50 -11.33 -3.64
N CYS A 48 2.90 -10.95 -4.87
CA CYS A 48 3.72 -11.82 -5.72
C CYS A 48 5.05 -12.20 -5.05
N VAL A 49 5.70 -11.25 -4.35
CA VAL A 49 6.95 -11.52 -3.65
C VAL A 49 6.74 -12.37 -2.39
N GLU A 50 5.63 -12.18 -1.68
CA GLU A 50 5.29 -12.92 -0.45
C GLU A 50 4.90 -14.37 -0.74
N GLU A 51 4.24 -14.65 -1.87
CA GLU A 51 3.71 -15.97 -2.23
C GLU A 51 4.77 -16.86 -2.93
N ASP A 52 5.86 -16.29 -3.43
CA ASP A 52 6.88 -17.03 -4.15
C ASP A 52 7.86 -17.71 -3.19
N ASN A 53 8.37 -18.87 -3.61
CA ASN A 53 9.31 -19.67 -2.83
C ASN A 53 10.73 -19.56 -3.39
N PHE A 54 11.44 -18.53 -2.96
CA PHE A 54 12.78 -18.23 -3.43
C PHE A 54 13.83 -19.20 -2.92
N GLN A 55 14.85 -19.50 -3.76
CA GLN A 55 15.99 -20.33 -3.41
C GLN A 55 17.16 -19.48 -2.87
N SER A 56 17.32 -18.25 -3.37
CA SER A 56 18.36 -17.31 -2.96
C SER A 56 18.11 -16.77 -1.55
N GLU A 57 19.14 -16.71 -0.72
CA GLU A 57 19.05 -16.15 0.64
C GLU A 57 18.66 -14.67 0.62
N GLU A 58 19.19 -13.90 -0.34
CA GLU A 58 18.84 -12.48 -0.50
C GLU A 58 17.35 -12.28 -0.77
N LEU A 59 16.78 -13.09 -1.68
CA LEU A 59 15.35 -13.01 -2.00
C LEU A 59 14.46 -13.51 -0.86
N LYS A 60 14.93 -14.51 -0.08
CA LYS A 60 14.24 -14.95 1.14
C LYS A 60 14.23 -13.85 2.21
N GLU A 61 15.34 -13.13 2.38
CA GLU A 61 15.40 -11.99 3.31
C GLU A 61 14.41 -10.90 2.90
N ILE A 62 14.39 -10.53 1.60
CA ILE A 62 13.46 -9.53 1.08
C ILE A 62 12.00 -9.95 1.29
N SER A 63 11.67 -11.19 0.95
CA SER A 63 10.33 -11.74 1.18
C SER A 63 9.97 -11.75 2.68
N GLY A 64 10.93 -12.11 3.54
CA GLY A 64 10.75 -12.09 5.00
C GLY A 64 10.52 -10.69 5.59
N GLN A 65 11.05 -9.64 4.96
CA GLN A 65 10.79 -8.25 5.37
C GLN A 65 9.35 -7.81 5.05
N LEU A 66 8.72 -8.38 4.02
CA LEU A 66 7.31 -8.16 3.68
C LEU A 66 6.37 -9.02 4.54
N ALA A 67 6.82 -10.21 4.94
CA ALA A 67 6.07 -11.14 5.78
C ALA A 67 6.33 -10.85 7.27
N ASN A 68 5.47 -10.07 7.91
CA ASN A 68 5.52 -9.89 9.36
C ASN A 68 4.75 -11.02 10.05
N GLU A 69 5.18 -11.43 11.26
CA GLU A 69 4.56 -12.50 12.07
C GLU A 69 3.03 -12.35 12.28
N LYS A 70 2.53 -11.12 12.23
CA LYS A 70 1.12 -10.82 12.47
C LYS A 70 0.31 -10.55 11.20
N GLU A 71 0.94 -10.08 10.13
CA GLU A 71 0.25 -9.71 8.90
C GLU A 71 1.23 -9.46 7.74
N LEU A 72 0.81 -9.87 6.54
CA LEU A 72 1.53 -9.62 5.28
C LEU A 72 1.44 -8.14 4.88
N ALA A 73 2.52 -7.57 4.36
CA ALA A 73 2.56 -6.18 3.88
C ALA A 73 1.51 -5.94 2.78
N SER A 74 1.34 -6.90 1.87
CA SER A 74 0.33 -6.85 0.81
C SER A 74 -1.08 -6.64 1.36
N HIS A 75 -1.45 -7.36 2.43
CA HIS A 75 -2.76 -7.23 3.06
C HIS A 75 -2.93 -5.87 3.76
N ALA A 76 -1.89 -5.39 4.45
CA ALA A 76 -1.92 -4.09 5.10
C ALA A 76 -2.08 -2.96 4.07
N ILE A 77 -1.33 -2.99 2.97
CA ILE A 77 -1.42 -2.00 1.88
C ILE A 77 -2.77 -2.11 1.14
N LYS A 78 -3.30 -3.30 0.93
CA LYS A 78 -4.63 -3.49 0.34
C LYS A 78 -5.73 -2.88 1.19
N ARG A 79 -5.65 -3.02 2.52
CA ARG A 79 -6.59 -2.35 3.43
C ARG A 79 -6.47 -0.83 3.36
N LEU A 80 -5.24 -0.30 3.30
CA LEU A 80 -5.01 1.13 3.08
C LEU A 80 -5.72 1.63 1.82
N SER A 81 -5.50 0.95 0.68
CA SER A 81 -6.17 1.24 -0.58
C SER A 81 -7.71 1.22 -0.43
N SER A 82 -8.25 0.21 0.25
CA SER A 82 -9.70 0.10 0.49
C SER A 82 -10.27 1.22 1.35
N TYR A 83 -9.54 1.69 2.37
CA TYR A 83 -9.97 2.80 3.22
C TYR A 83 -10.00 4.11 2.45
N ILE A 84 -9.00 4.34 1.60
CA ILE A 84 -8.93 5.50 0.70
C ILE A 84 -10.07 5.46 -0.31
N GLY A 85 -10.30 4.33 -0.99
CA GLY A 85 -11.39 4.15 -1.95
C GLY A 85 -12.78 4.28 -1.31
N GLY A 86 -12.92 3.92 -0.04
CA GLY A 86 -14.14 4.15 0.73
C GLY A 86 -14.49 5.63 0.88
N LEU A 87 -13.48 6.51 0.94
CA LEU A 87 -13.67 7.96 0.97
C LEU A 87 -14.01 8.53 -0.42
N ASP A 88 -13.56 7.91 -1.49
CA ASP A 88 -13.80 8.37 -2.88
C ASP A 88 -15.29 8.27 -3.29
N GLN A 89 -15.97 7.23 -2.86
CA GLN A 89 -17.37 6.97 -3.21
C GLN A 89 -18.39 7.98 -2.63
N ARG A 90 -17.96 8.90 -1.78
CA ARG A 90 -18.84 9.88 -1.10
C ARG A 90 -19.56 10.85 -2.06
N PHE A 91 -19.01 11.09 -3.25
CA PHE A 91 -19.60 11.97 -4.25
C PHE A 91 -20.70 11.31 -5.11
N SER A 92 -20.92 10.00 -4.95
CA SER A 92 -22.05 9.34 -5.57
C SER A 92 -23.35 9.59 -4.78
N LEU A 93 -24.51 9.58 -5.45
CA LEU A 93 -25.81 9.71 -4.78
C LEU A 93 -26.00 8.63 -3.71
N ALA A 94 -25.56 7.41 -4.00
CA ALA A 94 -25.56 6.32 -3.03
C ALA A 94 -24.64 6.62 -1.83
N GLY A 95 -23.45 7.21 -2.07
CA GLY A 95 -22.51 7.60 -1.01
C GLY A 95 -23.11 8.62 -0.04
N ILE A 96 -23.82 9.62 -0.54
CA ILE A 96 -24.50 10.63 0.29
C ILE A 96 -25.55 9.96 1.19
N ILE A 97 -26.36 9.08 0.65
CA ILE A 97 -27.40 8.34 1.41
C ILE A 97 -26.73 7.45 2.47
N PHE A 98 -25.71 6.67 2.10
CA PHE A 98 -25.00 5.81 3.05
C PHE A 98 -24.25 6.59 4.13
N ASN A 99 -23.71 7.77 3.82
CA ASN A 99 -23.09 8.62 4.82
C ASN A 99 -24.08 9.16 5.83
N LEU A 100 -25.27 9.54 5.37
CA LEU A 100 -26.34 10.01 6.24
C LEU A 100 -26.84 8.94 7.22
N PHE A 101 -26.91 7.67 6.78
CA PHE A 101 -27.38 6.56 7.63
C PHE A 101 -26.30 5.94 8.50
N TYR A 102 -25.05 5.83 8.02
CA TYR A 102 -24.00 5.00 8.64
C TYR A 102 -22.72 5.75 9.02
N LEU A 103 -22.67 7.09 8.85
CA LEU A 103 -21.44 7.89 9.06
C LEU A 103 -20.20 7.25 8.39
N ARG A 104 -20.40 6.74 7.19
CA ARG A 104 -19.43 5.91 6.45
C ARG A 104 -18.08 6.62 6.27
N ASP A 105 -18.09 7.90 5.89
CA ASP A 105 -16.88 8.68 5.67
C ASP A 105 -16.08 8.84 6.96
N THR A 106 -16.77 9.12 8.07
CA THR A 106 -16.15 9.21 9.39
C THR A 106 -15.53 7.90 9.82
N ARG A 107 -16.19 6.77 9.54
CA ARG A 107 -15.66 5.45 9.83
C ARG A 107 -14.40 5.15 9.02
N HIS A 108 -14.38 5.41 7.71
CA HIS A 108 -13.21 5.23 6.87
C HIS A 108 -12.04 6.13 7.27
N ALA A 109 -12.31 7.37 7.65
CA ALA A 109 -11.28 8.29 8.16
C ALA A 109 -10.63 7.76 9.46
N ILE A 110 -11.43 7.25 10.40
CA ILE A 110 -10.93 6.64 11.64
C ILE A 110 -10.11 5.38 11.35
N LEU A 111 -10.56 4.54 10.42
CA LEU A 111 -9.83 3.33 10.03
C LEU A 111 -8.50 3.68 9.35
N LEU A 112 -8.47 4.70 8.52
CA LEU A 112 -7.25 5.20 7.89
C LEU A 112 -6.28 5.76 8.93
N GLU A 113 -6.75 6.57 9.87
CA GLU A 113 -5.92 7.10 10.95
C GLU A 113 -5.31 5.99 11.82
N ARG A 114 -6.09 4.99 12.21
CA ARG A 114 -5.60 3.81 12.94
C ARG A 114 -4.58 3.02 12.13
N TRP A 115 -4.80 2.89 10.83
CA TRP A 115 -3.86 2.22 9.94
C TRP A 115 -2.52 2.98 9.92
N ILE A 116 -2.54 4.31 9.76
CA ILE A 116 -1.34 5.15 9.79
C ILE A 116 -0.58 4.96 11.11
N GLN A 117 -1.28 5.04 12.26
CA GLN A 117 -0.67 4.85 13.58
C GLN A 117 -0.02 3.46 13.75
N THR A 118 -0.54 2.44 13.06
CA THR A 118 -0.06 1.06 13.20
C THR A 118 1.09 0.73 12.26
N TYR A 119 1.09 1.31 11.04
CA TYR A 119 1.95 0.84 9.94
C TYR A 119 2.85 1.90 9.33
N SER A 120 2.74 3.19 9.71
CA SER A 120 3.56 4.25 9.13
C SER A 120 5.07 3.97 9.23
N ASP A 121 5.51 3.44 10.35
CA ASP A 121 6.93 3.13 10.60
C ASP A 121 7.44 1.93 9.78
N LYS A 122 6.53 1.07 9.31
CA LYS A 122 6.85 -0.11 8.50
C LYS A 122 6.88 0.18 7.00
N LEU A 123 6.19 1.24 6.57
CA LEU A 123 6.10 1.60 5.15
C LEU A 123 7.46 1.75 4.47
N PRO A 124 8.43 2.50 5.02
CA PRO A 124 9.73 2.65 4.40
C PRO A 124 10.43 1.29 4.19
N LEU A 125 10.36 0.39 5.18
CA LEU A 125 10.95 -0.94 5.11
C LEU A 125 10.32 -1.79 3.99
N TRP A 126 8.99 -1.78 3.87
CA TRP A 126 8.29 -2.52 2.83
C TRP A 126 8.58 -2.00 1.42
N PHE A 127 8.66 -0.68 1.25
CA PHE A 127 9.01 -0.10 -0.04
C PHE A 127 10.48 -0.29 -0.41
N ASP A 128 11.38 -0.28 0.58
CA ASP A 128 12.80 -0.62 0.37
C ASP A 128 12.96 -2.07 -0.07
N ALA A 129 12.31 -3.00 0.63
CA ALA A 129 12.29 -4.42 0.24
C ALA A 129 11.79 -4.62 -1.20
N LEU A 130 10.69 -3.94 -1.57
CA LEU A 130 10.16 -4.02 -2.93
C LEU A 130 11.12 -3.40 -3.97
N ALA A 131 11.77 -2.28 -3.64
CA ALA A 131 12.75 -1.65 -4.52
C ALA A 131 14.00 -2.53 -4.73
N ARG A 132 14.49 -3.19 -3.67
CA ARG A 132 15.58 -4.18 -3.77
C ARG A 132 15.18 -5.36 -4.65
N PHE A 133 13.96 -5.87 -4.49
CA PHE A 133 13.41 -6.93 -5.33
C PHE A 133 13.36 -6.52 -6.81
N ASP A 134 12.85 -5.33 -7.11
CA ASP A 134 12.73 -4.81 -8.49
C ASP A 134 14.11 -4.63 -9.14
N ALA A 135 15.10 -4.15 -8.38
CA ALA A 135 16.49 -4.06 -8.84
C ALA A 135 17.07 -5.43 -9.20
N LEU A 136 16.91 -6.43 -8.32
CA LEU A 136 17.38 -7.79 -8.56
C LEU A 136 16.65 -8.46 -9.74
N ASN A 137 15.35 -8.26 -9.85
CA ASN A 137 14.55 -8.76 -10.97
C ASN A 137 14.99 -8.13 -12.31
N SER A 138 15.32 -6.84 -12.31
CA SER A 138 15.84 -6.14 -13.49
C SER A 138 17.20 -6.70 -13.92
N LEU A 139 18.10 -6.93 -12.97
CA LEU A 139 19.42 -7.55 -13.24
C LEU A 139 19.26 -9.00 -13.70
N GLY A 140 18.36 -9.77 -13.08
CA GLY A 140 18.06 -11.13 -13.51
C GLY A 140 17.47 -11.17 -14.92
N GLY A 141 16.58 -10.26 -15.25
CA GLY A 141 16.02 -10.11 -16.59
C GLY A 141 17.09 -9.75 -17.63
N PHE A 142 18.04 -8.88 -17.26
CA PHE A 142 19.19 -8.56 -18.12
C PHE A 142 20.06 -9.82 -18.37
N ALA A 143 20.43 -10.54 -17.31
CA ALA A 143 21.24 -11.77 -17.44
C ALA A 143 20.52 -12.84 -18.26
N PHE A 144 19.20 -12.99 -18.11
CA PHE A 144 18.40 -13.93 -18.89
C PHE A 144 18.38 -13.58 -20.38
N ASN A 145 18.29 -12.31 -20.73
CA ASN A 145 18.26 -11.84 -22.11
C ASN A 145 19.64 -11.81 -22.79
N HIS A 146 20.72 -11.88 -22.01
CA HIS A 146 22.11 -11.83 -22.49
C HIS A 146 22.92 -13.00 -21.95
N PRO A 147 22.58 -14.25 -22.29
CA PRO A 147 23.25 -15.44 -21.76
C PRO A 147 24.71 -15.56 -22.21
N GLU A 148 25.10 -14.82 -23.24
CA GLU A 148 26.49 -14.74 -23.76
C GLU A 148 27.38 -13.81 -22.93
N TYR A 149 26.81 -12.99 -22.04
CA TYR A 149 27.59 -12.09 -21.17
C TYR A 149 28.09 -12.86 -19.96
N ILE A 150 29.37 -12.68 -19.65
CA ILE A 150 30.03 -13.32 -18.50
C ILE A 150 30.04 -12.39 -17.29
N TYR A 151 29.87 -12.96 -16.10
CA TYR A 151 30.04 -12.22 -14.88
C TYR A 151 31.52 -11.88 -14.65
N PRO A 152 31.83 -10.68 -14.14
CA PRO A 152 33.22 -10.32 -13.82
C PRO A 152 33.74 -11.18 -12.67
N GLU A 153 35.00 -11.62 -12.78
CA GLU A 153 35.73 -12.21 -11.66
C GLU A 153 36.32 -11.09 -10.81
N ILE A 154 36.12 -11.17 -9.50
CA ILE A 154 36.66 -10.19 -8.55
C ILE A 154 38.02 -10.71 -8.12
N ALA A 155 39.12 -9.95 -8.43
CA ALA A 155 40.45 -10.30 -8.01
C ALA A 155 40.66 -10.00 -6.53
N ASP A 156 41.33 -10.91 -5.79
CA ASP A 156 41.61 -10.77 -4.36
C ASP A 156 42.74 -9.75 -4.07
N THR A 157 43.48 -9.33 -5.07
CA THR A 157 44.64 -8.45 -4.96
C THR A 157 44.53 -7.26 -5.91
N TYR A 158 44.89 -6.09 -5.42
CA TYR A 158 45.00 -4.78 -6.10
C TYR A 158 44.04 -4.50 -7.26
N PHE A 159 43.66 -3.23 -7.38
CA PHE A 159 42.79 -2.76 -8.45
C PHE A 159 43.38 -3.10 -9.83
N GLN A 160 42.89 -4.18 -10.43
CA GLN A 160 43.18 -4.59 -11.80
C GLN A 160 41.89 -4.71 -12.57
N MET A 161 41.77 -4.02 -13.68
CA MET A 161 40.64 -4.10 -14.57
C MET A 161 41.11 -4.64 -15.91
N GLU A 162 40.80 -5.89 -16.21
CA GLU A 162 41.10 -6.53 -17.49
C GLU A 162 39.79 -6.86 -18.22
N GLY A 163 39.62 -6.38 -19.44
CA GLY A 163 38.47 -6.66 -20.26
C GLY A 163 38.92 -7.22 -21.60
N LYS A 164 38.30 -8.33 -22.06
CA LYS A 164 38.52 -8.93 -23.39
C LYS A 164 37.25 -8.76 -24.21
N ALA A 165 37.40 -8.28 -25.46
CA ALA A 165 36.30 -8.11 -26.41
C ALA A 165 35.16 -7.22 -25.84
N LEU A 166 35.50 -6.09 -25.31
CA LEU A 166 34.56 -5.03 -24.94
C LEU A 166 34.01 -4.46 -26.24
N GLY A 167 32.84 -4.98 -26.68
CA GLY A 167 32.19 -4.69 -27.94
C GLY A 167 31.68 -3.26 -28.11
#